data_015070ce2c89fd98bab95460b537bee9
#
_entry.id   015070ce2c89fd98bab95460b537bee9
#
_cell.length_a   1.000
_cell.length_b   1.000
_cell.length_c   1.000
_cell.angle_alpha   90.00
_cell.angle_beta   90.00
_cell.angle_gamma   90.00
#
_symmetry.space_group_name_H-M   'P 1'
#
loop_
_entity.id
_entity.type
_entity.pdbx_description
1 polymer ?
#
loop_
_entity_poly.entity_id
_entity_poly.type
_entity_poly.pdbx_seq_one_letter_code
_entity_poly.pdbx_strand_id
1 'polypeptide(L)'
;MPNYNLPFPGPELAERELSYDFCYKKIAPEDRSRIVKLAWERGEAAAKESFAKFKGEEDFFLIAEKSGLSIELVDKDNVVGNLRFFSDYLSGRKQISLYTRSIALWAKENDLEDETARNLIISHEYFHFLECNGLGLTSKLYLVPMLIIGPLKLGRTGIRALSEIGAHAFAHTYHNLLLNKTEQ
;
A
#
# COMPACT_ATOMS: atom_id res chain seq x y z
N MET A 1 -5.84 -26.21 -2.44
CA MET A 1 -4.96 -25.05 -2.31
C MET A 1 -5.58 -24.13 -1.29
N PRO A 2 -4.91 -23.76 -0.22
CA PRO A 2 -5.46 -22.71 0.65
C PRO A 2 -5.47 -21.42 -0.17
N ASN A 3 -6.65 -20.97 -0.50
CA ASN A 3 -6.86 -19.64 -1.09
C ASN A 3 -6.60 -18.64 0.05
N TYR A 4 -5.34 -18.25 0.25
CA TYR A 4 -5.04 -17.14 1.14
C TYR A 4 -5.55 -15.88 0.48
N ASN A 5 -6.80 -15.59 0.77
CA ASN A 5 -7.39 -14.30 0.46
C ASN A 5 -6.69 -13.30 1.39
N LEU A 6 -5.67 -12.61 0.88
CA LEU A 6 -5.06 -11.54 1.65
C LEU A 6 -6.14 -10.53 2.01
N PRO A 7 -6.20 -10.06 3.26
CA PRO A 7 -7.23 -9.12 3.70
C PRO A 7 -6.95 -7.68 3.24
N PHE A 8 -6.35 -7.55 2.07
CA PHE A 8 -6.20 -6.30 1.34
C PHE A 8 -7.10 -6.32 0.10
N PRO A 9 -7.61 -5.15 -0.34
CA PRO A 9 -8.32 -5.05 -1.61
C PRO A 9 -7.53 -5.65 -2.75
N GLY A 10 -8.14 -6.60 -3.48
CA GLY A 10 -7.58 -7.17 -4.69
C GLY A 10 -7.81 -6.29 -5.92
N PRO A 11 -7.35 -6.74 -7.11
CA PRO A 11 -7.50 -5.97 -8.35
C PRO A 11 -8.96 -5.67 -8.69
N GLU A 12 -9.89 -6.53 -8.29
CA GLU A 12 -11.34 -6.38 -8.49
C GLU A 12 -11.95 -5.23 -7.68
N LEU A 13 -11.29 -4.81 -6.59
CA LEU A 13 -11.71 -3.69 -5.74
C LEU A 13 -10.93 -2.40 -6.01
N ALA A 14 -9.93 -2.43 -6.88
CA ALA A 14 -9.03 -1.29 -7.11
C ALA A 14 -9.76 -0.05 -7.69
N GLU A 15 -10.77 -0.23 -8.56
CA GLU A 15 -11.59 0.89 -9.03
C GLU A 15 -12.47 1.47 -7.92
N ARG A 16 -12.93 0.63 -6.99
CA ARG A 16 -13.67 1.07 -5.81
C ARG A 16 -12.77 1.88 -4.89
N GLU A 17 -11.52 1.44 -4.69
CA GLU A 17 -10.51 2.19 -3.93
C GLU A 17 -10.28 3.58 -4.55
N LEU A 18 -10.12 3.66 -5.88
CA LEU A 18 -10.03 4.94 -6.58
C LEU A 18 -11.24 5.83 -6.32
N SER A 19 -12.45 5.28 -6.21
CA SER A 19 -13.69 6.03 -6.01
C SER A 19 -13.75 6.78 -4.67
N TYR A 20 -12.96 6.37 -3.69
CA TYR A 20 -12.84 7.04 -2.39
C TYR A 20 -11.84 8.21 -2.40
N ASP A 21 -11.06 8.38 -3.48
CA ASP A 21 -10.14 9.50 -3.57
C ASP A 21 -10.86 10.85 -3.58
N PHE A 22 -10.35 11.77 -2.79
CA PHE A 22 -10.87 13.15 -2.72
C PHE A 22 -10.96 13.83 -4.09
N CYS A 23 -10.05 13.50 -4.99
CA CYS A 23 -9.98 14.04 -6.34
C CYS A 23 -10.75 13.22 -7.39
N TYR A 24 -11.46 12.14 -7.01
CA TYR A 24 -12.11 11.23 -7.95
C TYR A 24 -12.96 11.93 -9.02
N LYS A 25 -13.77 12.92 -8.62
CA LYS A 25 -14.63 13.69 -9.54
C LYS A 25 -13.86 14.54 -10.55
N LYS A 26 -12.55 14.76 -10.34
CA LYS A 26 -11.68 15.51 -11.24
C LYS A 26 -10.97 14.61 -12.25
N ILE A 27 -11.09 13.28 -12.10
CA ILE A 27 -10.51 12.28 -13.00
C ILE A 27 -11.50 12.07 -14.17
N ALA A 28 -10.99 12.18 -15.39
CA ALA A 28 -11.78 11.88 -16.57
C ALA A 28 -12.27 10.42 -16.52
N PRO A 29 -13.56 10.14 -16.72
CA PRO A 29 -14.11 8.79 -16.61
C PRO A 29 -13.36 7.74 -17.44
N GLU A 30 -12.96 8.11 -18.65
CA GLU A 30 -12.22 7.28 -19.61
C GLU A 30 -10.79 6.92 -19.13
N ASP A 31 -10.24 7.70 -18.21
CA ASP A 31 -8.90 7.46 -17.67
C ASP A 31 -8.89 6.53 -16.44
N ARG A 32 -10.01 6.34 -15.76
CA ARG A 32 -10.06 5.69 -14.44
C ARG A 32 -9.49 4.28 -14.45
N SER A 33 -10.01 3.40 -15.30
CA SER A 33 -9.52 2.02 -15.39
C SER A 33 -8.06 1.94 -15.83
N ARG A 34 -7.63 2.86 -16.73
CA ARG A 34 -6.25 2.93 -17.19
C ARG A 34 -5.28 3.28 -16.06
N ILE A 35 -5.58 4.30 -15.26
CA ILE A 35 -4.68 4.72 -14.17
C ILE A 35 -4.66 3.72 -13.01
N VAL A 36 -5.77 3.05 -12.73
CA VAL A 36 -5.84 1.93 -11.77
C VAL A 36 -4.90 0.80 -12.22
N LYS A 37 -5.02 0.39 -13.48
CA LYS A 37 -4.14 -0.65 -14.05
C LYS A 37 -2.66 -0.26 -13.95
N LEU A 38 -2.30 0.97 -14.29
CA LEU A 38 -0.91 1.45 -14.18
C LEU A 38 -0.40 1.44 -12.74
N ALA A 39 -1.24 1.82 -11.77
CA ALA A 39 -0.86 1.77 -10.37
C ALA A 39 -0.65 0.34 -9.87
N TRP A 40 -1.55 -0.57 -10.27
CA TRP A 40 -1.44 -1.99 -9.95
C TRP A 40 -0.17 -2.61 -10.53
N GLU A 41 0.07 -2.46 -11.83
CA GLU A 41 1.27 -2.95 -12.52
C GLU A 41 2.57 -2.43 -11.88
N ARG A 42 2.53 -1.18 -11.38
CA ARG A 42 3.68 -0.60 -10.68
C ARG A 42 3.96 -1.30 -9.35
N GLY A 43 2.93 -1.61 -8.58
CA GLY A 43 3.05 -2.40 -7.34
C GLY A 43 3.59 -3.80 -7.62
N GLU A 44 3.05 -4.48 -8.63
CA GLU A 44 3.55 -5.80 -9.06
C GLU A 44 5.03 -5.78 -9.46
N ALA A 45 5.44 -4.80 -10.25
CA ALA A 45 6.84 -4.67 -10.69
C ALA A 45 7.77 -4.45 -9.48
N ALA A 46 7.39 -3.55 -8.56
CA ALA A 46 8.17 -3.28 -7.35
C ALA A 46 8.27 -4.50 -6.43
N ALA A 47 7.20 -5.31 -6.34
CA ALA A 47 7.20 -6.55 -5.56
C ALA A 47 8.18 -7.58 -6.15
N LYS A 48 8.14 -7.80 -7.47
CA LYS A 48 9.05 -8.73 -8.18
C LYS A 48 10.51 -8.31 -8.01
N GLU A 49 10.80 -7.02 -8.14
CA GLU A 49 12.15 -6.48 -7.93
C GLU A 49 12.61 -6.67 -6.49
N SER A 50 11.77 -6.36 -5.50
CA SER A 50 12.06 -6.54 -4.08
C SER A 50 12.25 -8.02 -3.74
N PHE A 51 11.41 -8.91 -4.27
CA PHE A 51 11.52 -10.34 -4.07
C PHE A 51 12.87 -10.89 -4.57
N ALA A 52 13.28 -10.49 -5.77
CA ALA A 52 14.59 -10.86 -6.32
C ALA A 52 15.74 -10.29 -5.48
N LYS A 53 15.67 -9.01 -5.09
CA LYS A 53 16.68 -8.32 -4.28
C LYS A 53 16.90 -9.00 -2.93
N PHE A 54 15.84 -9.40 -2.26
CA PHE A 54 15.88 -10.04 -0.94
C PHE A 54 15.84 -11.57 -1.00
N LYS A 55 15.92 -12.17 -2.20
CA LYS A 55 15.95 -13.63 -2.42
C LYS A 55 14.73 -14.36 -1.84
N GLY A 56 13.58 -13.71 -1.88
CA GLY A 56 12.34 -14.25 -1.33
C GLY A 56 12.37 -14.34 0.19
N GLU A 57 12.92 -13.33 0.85
CA GLU A 57 12.76 -13.14 2.31
C GLU A 57 11.28 -12.94 2.64
N GLU A 58 10.76 -13.65 3.61
CA GLU A 58 9.35 -13.56 4.03
C GLU A 58 9.11 -12.58 5.17
N ASP A 59 10.16 -12.27 5.95
CA ASP A 59 10.10 -11.38 7.10
C ASP A 59 10.34 -9.91 6.66
N PHE A 60 9.26 -9.13 6.63
CA PHE A 60 9.34 -7.71 6.30
C PHE A 60 9.97 -6.85 7.40
N PHE A 61 10.10 -7.32 8.63
CA PHE A 61 10.94 -6.65 9.63
C PHE A 61 12.40 -6.67 9.21
N LEU A 62 12.90 -7.83 8.75
CA LEU A 62 14.26 -7.97 8.23
C LEU A 62 14.47 -7.20 6.92
N ILE A 63 13.49 -7.18 6.03
CA ILE A 63 13.53 -6.39 4.79
C ILE A 63 13.62 -4.90 5.10
N ALA A 64 12.82 -4.42 6.05
CA ALA A 64 12.83 -3.04 6.51
C ALA A 64 14.20 -2.66 7.09
N GLU A 65 14.72 -3.45 8.02
CA GLU A 65 16.05 -3.25 8.62
C GLU A 65 17.15 -3.17 7.58
N LYS A 66 17.23 -4.16 6.67
CA LYS A 66 18.20 -4.20 5.55
C LYS A 66 18.06 -3.00 4.59
N SER A 67 16.89 -2.35 4.57
CA SER A 67 16.61 -1.16 3.76
C SER A 67 16.88 0.17 4.49
N GLY A 68 17.26 0.11 5.77
CA GLY A 68 17.45 1.29 6.60
C GLY A 68 16.13 1.96 7.02
N LEU A 69 15.06 1.18 7.08
CA LEU A 69 13.73 1.59 7.53
C LEU A 69 13.53 1.07 8.96
N SER A 70 13.19 1.96 9.89
CA SER A 70 12.92 1.58 11.28
C SER A 70 11.44 1.27 11.49
N ILE A 71 11.15 0.35 12.40
CA ILE A 71 9.79 -0.02 12.80
C ILE A 71 9.62 0.26 14.29
N GLU A 72 8.58 1.01 14.62
CA GLU A 72 8.17 1.32 15.98
C GLU A 72 6.84 0.62 16.28
N LEU A 73 6.78 -0.11 17.38
CA LEU A 73 5.54 -0.71 17.88
C LEU A 73 4.88 0.24 18.89
N VAL A 74 3.69 0.72 18.54
CA VAL A 74 2.91 1.66 19.37
C VAL A 74 1.71 0.91 19.96
N ASP A 75 1.66 0.76 21.27
CA ASP A 75 0.54 0.10 21.97
C ASP A 75 -0.69 1.01 22.01
N LYS A 76 -1.38 1.10 20.86
CA LYS A 76 -2.54 1.97 20.66
C LYS A 76 -3.55 1.34 19.72
N ASP A 77 -4.86 1.54 19.99
CA ASP A 77 -5.92 1.44 18.98
C ASP A 77 -6.10 2.84 18.36
N ASN A 78 -5.67 3.02 17.11
CA ASN A 78 -5.65 4.33 16.47
C ASN A 78 -6.92 4.53 15.63
N VAL A 79 -7.94 5.11 16.24
CA VAL A 79 -9.23 5.38 15.61
C VAL A 79 -9.46 6.89 15.51
N VAL A 80 -9.83 7.36 14.30
CA VAL A 80 -10.22 8.74 14.06
C VAL A 80 -11.58 8.74 13.34
N GLY A 81 -12.62 9.17 14.03
CA GLY A 81 -14.00 9.03 13.54
C GLY A 81 -14.37 7.56 13.37
N ASN A 82 -14.70 7.16 12.15
CA ASN A 82 -15.05 5.78 11.81
C ASN A 82 -13.89 5.01 11.13
N LEU A 83 -12.70 5.59 11.08
CA LEU A 83 -11.54 5.00 10.43
C LEU A 83 -10.56 4.47 11.48
N ARG A 84 -10.14 3.22 11.34
CA ARG A 84 -9.07 2.62 12.11
C ARG A 84 -7.80 2.61 11.27
N PHE A 85 -6.73 3.11 11.85
CA PHE A 85 -5.40 3.12 11.25
C PHE A 85 -4.56 2.01 11.86
N PHE A 86 -3.80 1.30 11.02
CA PHE A 86 -2.95 0.18 11.42
C PHE A 86 -1.49 0.61 11.53
N SER A 87 -1.10 1.60 10.73
CA SER A 87 0.26 2.09 10.62
C SER A 87 0.30 3.52 10.12
N ASP A 88 1.47 4.14 10.26
CA ASP A 88 1.84 5.38 9.59
C ASP A 88 3.28 5.27 9.08
N TYR A 89 3.53 5.62 7.83
CA TYR A 89 4.88 5.79 7.31
C TYR A 89 5.33 7.25 7.39
N LEU A 90 6.40 7.51 8.13
CA LEU A 90 7.03 8.81 8.30
C LEU A 90 8.27 8.92 7.40
N SER A 91 8.10 9.43 6.17
CA SER A 91 9.15 9.48 5.16
C SER A 91 10.40 10.25 5.60
N GLY A 92 10.23 11.36 6.32
CA GLY A 92 11.35 12.17 6.84
C GLY A 92 12.22 11.45 7.88
N ARG A 93 11.69 10.42 8.53
CA ARG A 93 12.41 9.59 9.52
C ARG A 93 12.75 8.20 9.00
N LYS A 94 12.24 7.82 7.82
CA LYS A 94 12.26 6.45 7.34
C LYS A 94 11.78 5.47 8.43
N GLN A 95 10.60 5.74 8.96
CA GLN A 95 10.03 5.00 10.09
C GLN A 95 8.59 4.61 9.79
N ILE A 96 8.25 3.35 10.11
CA ILE A 96 6.87 2.86 10.17
C ILE A 96 6.50 2.76 11.66
N SER A 97 5.40 3.38 12.06
CA SER A 97 4.77 3.16 13.36
C SER A 97 3.61 2.19 13.20
N LEU A 98 3.64 1.05 13.89
CA LEU A 98 2.60 0.03 13.88
C LEU A 98 1.71 0.17 15.11
N TYR A 99 0.41 0.34 14.94
CA TYR A 99 -0.57 0.43 16.02
C TYR A 99 -1.03 -0.97 16.43
N THR A 100 -0.37 -1.55 17.42
CA THR A 100 -0.47 -2.98 17.75
C THR A 100 -1.87 -3.42 18.14
N ARG A 101 -2.65 -2.57 18.85
CA ARG A 101 -4.04 -2.91 19.21
C ARG A 101 -4.99 -2.86 18.00
N SER A 102 -4.80 -1.88 17.09
CA SER A 102 -5.55 -1.85 15.84
C SER A 102 -5.28 -3.10 15.01
N ILE A 103 -4.00 -3.49 14.89
CA ILE A 103 -3.57 -4.67 14.12
C ILE A 103 -4.11 -5.96 14.74
N ALA A 104 -4.07 -6.11 16.07
CA ALA A 104 -4.61 -7.29 16.74
C ALA A 104 -6.13 -7.47 16.52
N LEU A 105 -6.89 -6.38 16.51
CA LEU A 105 -8.32 -6.44 16.16
C LEU A 105 -8.53 -6.86 14.71
N TRP A 106 -7.79 -6.30 13.78
CA TRP A 106 -7.86 -6.65 12.37
C TRP A 106 -7.40 -8.09 12.10
N ALA A 107 -6.36 -8.55 12.76
CA ALA A 107 -5.89 -9.94 12.71
C ALA A 107 -7.00 -10.90 13.12
N LYS A 108 -7.66 -10.63 14.25
CA LYS A 108 -8.78 -11.44 14.75
C LYS A 108 -9.97 -11.46 13.77
N GLU A 109 -10.30 -10.33 13.15
CA GLU A 109 -11.41 -10.22 12.18
C GLU A 109 -11.12 -10.99 10.88
N ASN A 110 -9.85 -11.27 10.59
CA ASN A 110 -9.40 -11.95 9.35
C ASN A 110 -8.77 -13.33 9.62
N ASP A 111 -8.94 -13.89 10.81
CA ASP A 111 -8.38 -15.20 11.21
C ASP A 111 -6.86 -15.31 10.98
N LEU A 112 -6.13 -14.23 11.27
CA LEU A 112 -4.68 -14.15 11.16
C LEU A 112 -4.00 -14.20 12.54
N GLU A 113 -2.80 -14.76 12.57
CA GLU A 113 -1.88 -14.58 13.71
C GLU A 113 -1.34 -13.14 13.72
N ASP A 114 -1.13 -12.58 14.91
CA ASP A 114 -0.66 -11.20 15.13
C ASP A 114 0.63 -10.88 14.36
N GLU A 115 1.58 -11.83 14.35
CA GLU A 115 2.86 -11.68 13.65
C GLU A 115 2.67 -11.60 12.14
N THR A 116 1.84 -12.48 11.59
CA THR A 116 1.46 -12.48 10.17
C THR A 116 0.78 -11.16 9.79
N ALA A 117 -0.15 -10.69 10.62
CA ALA A 117 -0.86 -9.44 10.38
C ALA A 117 0.10 -8.24 10.35
N ARG A 118 1.03 -8.15 11.32
CA ARG A 118 2.07 -7.11 11.33
C ARG A 118 2.95 -7.16 10.08
N ASN A 119 3.40 -8.35 9.72
CA ASN A 119 4.24 -8.56 8.54
C ASN A 119 3.54 -8.09 7.24
N LEU A 120 2.25 -8.40 7.10
CA LEU A 120 1.44 -7.94 5.97
C LEU A 120 1.31 -6.41 5.95
N ILE A 121 1.05 -5.77 7.09
CA ILE A 121 0.98 -4.30 7.18
C ILE A 121 2.33 -3.67 6.81
N ILE A 122 3.45 -4.23 7.31
CA ILE A 122 4.78 -3.72 6.96
C ILE A 122 5.03 -3.86 5.45
N SER A 123 4.59 -4.96 4.81
CA SER A 123 4.76 -5.13 3.37
C SER A 123 4.05 -4.03 2.56
N HIS A 124 2.85 -3.64 2.98
CA HIS A 124 2.12 -2.52 2.39
C HIS A 124 2.87 -1.19 2.57
N GLU A 125 3.30 -0.87 3.80
CA GLU A 125 4.04 0.35 4.12
C GLU A 125 5.42 0.40 3.45
N TYR A 126 6.03 -0.77 3.22
CA TYR A 126 7.30 -0.86 2.51
C TYR A 126 7.18 -0.35 1.06
N PHE A 127 6.04 -0.53 0.41
CA PHE A 127 5.82 0.08 -0.91
C PHE A 127 5.86 1.62 -0.83
N HIS A 128 5.23 2.23 0.17
CA HIS A 128 5.30 3.68 0.37
C HIS A 128 6.74 4.17 0.69
N PHE A 129 7.51 3.34 1.40
CA PHE A 129 8.94 3.61 1.55
C PHE A 129 9.66 3.60 0.20
N LEU A 130 9.42 2.63 -0.67
CA LEU A 130 10.00 2.58 -2.02
C LEU A 130 9.61 3.81 -2.85
N GLU A 131 8.34 4.23 -2.81
CA GLU A 131 7.87 5.44 -3.49
C GLU A 131 8.69 6.68 -3.10
N CYS A 132 9.02 6.83 -1.83
CA CYS A 132 9.78 7.96 -1.31
C CYS A 132 11.29 7.83 -1.51
N ASN A 133 11.82 6.63 -1.79
CA ASN A 133 13.24 6.32 -1.83
C ASN A 133 13.71 5.75 -3.19
N GLY A 134 13.18 6.27 -4.30
CA GLY A 134 13.70 5.96 -5.63
C GLY A 134 12.65 5.53 -6.64
N LEU A 135 11.58 4.82 -6.24
CA LEU A 135 10.51 4.41 -7.13
C LEU A 135 9.73 5.63 -7.69
N GLY A 136 9.57 6.69 -6.88
CA GLY A 136 8.74 7.84 -7.18
C GLY A 136 7.26 7.59 -6.87
N LEU A 137 6.52 8.65 -6.56
CA LEU A 137 5.14 8.57 -6.06
C LEU A 137 4.17 8.08 -7.15
N THR A 138 3.49 6.98 -6.89
CA THR A 138 2.44 6.40 -7.76
C THR A 138 1.25 7.35 -7.89
N SER A 139 0.95 8.13 -6.84
CA SER A 139 -0.06 9.19 -6.89
C SER A 139 0.18 10.21 -8.00
N LYS A 140 1.42 10.39 -8.47
CA LYS A 140 1.78 11.31 -9.57
C LYS A 140 1.62 10.72 -10.96
N LEU A 141 1.22 9.46 -11.10
CA LEU A 141 0.90 8.87 -12.43
C LEU A 141 -0.26 9.60 -13.10
N TYR A 142 -1.12 10.25 -12.32
CA TYR A 142 -2.18 11.09 -12.84
C TYR A 142 -2.32 12.36 -12.01
N LEU A 143 -2.32 13.51 -12.67
CA LEU A 143 -2.36 14.82 -12.03
C LEU A 143 -3.63 15.56 -12.41
N VAL A 144 -4.34 16.05 -11.41
CA VAL A 144 -5.55 16.86 -11.58
C VAL A 144 -5.33 18.29 -11.06
N PRO A 145 -6.12 19.27 -11.49
CA PRO A 145 -6.08 20.62 -10.92
C PRO A 145 -6.38 20.58 -9.41
N MET A 146 -5.55 21.24 -8.61
CA MET A 146 -5.80 21.36 -7.16
C MET A 146 -7.05 22.19 -6.91
N LEU A 147 -7.15 23.34 -7.56
CA LEU A 147 -8.28 24.26 -7.44
C LEU A 147 -8.84 24.62 -8.81
N ILE A 148 -10.18 24.67 -8.92
CA ILE A 148 -10.90 25.10 -10.12
C ILE A 148 -11.83 26.21 -9.70
N ILE A 149 -11.65 27.43 -10.28
CA ILE A 149 -12.48 28.60 -10.06
C ILE A 149 -12.99 29.09 -11.42
N GLY A 150 -14.21 28.73 -11.78
CA GLY A 150 -14.74 28.99 -13.12
C GLY A 150 -13.84 28.36 -14.19
N PRO A 151 -13.33 29.10 -15.19
CA PRO A 151 -12.43 28.57 -16.21
C PRO A 151 -10.98 28.40 -15.72
N LEU A 152 -10.62 28.96 -14.55
CA LEU A 152 -9.25 28.98 -14.04
C LEU A 152 -8.93 27.69 -13.30
N LYS A 153 -7.83 27.02 -13.71
CA LYS A 153 -7.27 25.82 -13.07
C LYS A 153 -5.94 26.17 -12.43
N LEU A 154 -5.83 26.04 -11.11
CA LEU A 154 -4.65 26.40 -10.32
C LEU A 154 -4.04 25.18 -9.64
N GLY A 155 -2.71 25.13 -9.71
CA GLY A 155 -1.93 24.04 -9.12
C GLY A 155 -2.23 22.67 -9.72
N ARG A 156 -1.46 21.67 -9.32
CA ARG A 156 -1.69 20.25 -9.70
C ARG A 156 -1.48 19.38 -8.48
N THR A 157 -2.29 18.36 -8.31
CA THR A 157 -2.15 17.35 -7.26
C THR A 157 -2.27 15.95 -7.83
N GLY A 158 -1.58 14.99 -7.20
CA GLY A 158 -1.70 13.58 -7.53
C GLY A 158 -2.98 12.96 -6.95
N ILE A 159 -3.27 11.74 -7.38
CA ILE A 159 -4.37 10.91 -6.90
C ILE A 159 -3.83 9.96 -5.85
N ARG A 160 -4.15 10.19 -4.57
CA ARG A 160 -3.59 9.43 -3.45
C ARG A 160 -3.95 7.95 -3.51
N ALA A 161 -5.17 7.63 -3.89
CA ALA A 161 -5.63 6.24 -4.02
C ALA A 161 -4.75 5.41 -4.96
N LEU A 162 -4.05 5.99 -5.93
CA LEU A 162 -3.13 5.23 -6.79
C LEU A 162 -1.93 4.68 -6.00
N SER A 163 -1.44 5.39 -4.98
CA SER A 163 -0.39 4.88 -4.08
C SER A 163 -0.90 3.71 -3.24
N GLU A 164 -2.13 3.79 -2.72
CA GLU A 164 -2.75 2.69 -1.97
C GLU A 164 -2.96 1.45 -2.86
N ILE A 165 -3.48 1.64 -4.09
CA ILE A 165 -3.64 0.56 -5.07
C ILE A 165 -2.29 -0.11 -5.39
N GLY A 166 -1.22 0.68 -5.56
CA GLY A 166 0.12 0.15 -5.76
C GLY A 166 0.63 -0.65 -4.56
N ALA A 167 0.36 -0.18 -3.34
CA ALA A 167 0.76 -0.87 -2.11
C ALA A 167 0.00 -2.20 -1.92
N HIS A 168 -1.31 -2.23 -2.23
CA HIS A 168 -2.08 -3.48 -2.25
C HIS A 168 -1.51 -4.47 -3.29
N ALA A 169 -1.24 -4.00 -4.50
CA ALA A 169 -0.67 -4.84 -5.57
C ALA A 169 0.71 -5.40 -5.18
N PHE A 170 1.54 -4.58 -4.50
CA PHE A 170 2.83 -5.01 -3.97
C PHE A 170 2.66 -6.15 -2.97
N ALA A 171 1.81 -5.98 -1.95
CA ALA A 171 1.58 -6.98 -0.92
C ALA A 171 1.04 -8.29 -1.52
N HIS A 172 0.02 -8.22 -2.39
CA HIS A 172 -0.54 -9.39 -3.08
C HIS A 172 0.52 -10.12 -3.91
N THR A 173 1.28 -9.39 -4.70
CA THR A 173 2.27 -10.01 -5.61
C THR A 173 3.41 -10.63 -4.84
N TYR A 174 3.94 -9.95 -3.83
CA TYR A 174 5.03 -10.48 -3.01
C TYR A 174 4.62 -11.76 -2.29
N HIS A 175 3.43 -11.76 -1.68
CA HIS A 175 2.89 -12.94 -1.00
C HIS A 175 2.67 -14.13 -1.96
N ASN A 176 2.12 -13.87 -3.15
CA ASN A 176 1.95 -14.92 -4.17
C ASN A 176 3.30 -15.52 -4.62
N LEU A 177 4.35 -14.71 -4.72
CA LEU A 177 5.70 -15.19 -5.03
C LEU A 177 6.28 -16.07 -3.92
N LEU A 178 5.99 -15.77 -2.65
CA LEU A 178 6.38 -16.61 -1.52
C LEU A 178 5.68 -17.99 -1.58
N LEU A 179 4.37 -18.00 -1.82
CA LEU A 179 3.61 -19.27 -1.95
C LEU A 179 4.17 -20.15 -3.05
N ASN A 180 4.43 -19.60 -4.23
CA ASN A 180 4.99 -20.33 -5.37
C ASN A 180 6.42 -20.84 -5.11
N LYS A 181 7.20 -20.17 -4.24
CA LYS A 181 8.53 -20.62 -3.82
C LYS A 181 8.47 -21.86 -2.90
N THR A 182 7.44 -21.92 -2.06
CA THR A 182 7.27 -23.02 -1.08
C THR A 182 6.80 -24.32 -1.74
N GLU A 183 6.20 -24.23 -2.95
CA GLU A 183 5.71 -25.38 -3.72
C GLU A 183 6.77 -26.04 -4.63
N GLN A 184 7.98 -25.49 -4.71
CA GLN A 184 9.13 -26.03 -5.48
C GLN A 184 10.16 -26.69 -4.57
#